data_334bf0d81f4e7462b3cd56db7202ab67
#
_entry.id   334bf0d81f4e7462b3cd56db7202ab67
#
_cell.length_a   1.000
_cell.length_b   1.000
_cell.length_c   1.000
_cell.angle_alpha   90.00
_cell.angle_beta   90.00
_cell.angle_gamma   90.00
#
_symmetry.space_group_name_H-M   'P 1'
#
loop_
_entity.id
_entity.type
_entity.pdbx_description
1 polymer ?
#
loop_
_entity_poly.entity_id
_entity_poly.type
_entity_poly.pdbx_seq_one_letter_code
_entity_poly.pdbx_strand_id
1 'polypeptide(L)'
;LKPALARGTLRTVGATTQEEYQKHIEKDAALSRRFAKVTIEEPSLANSIEILQGLKSTYEKHHHVQITDDAVDTAVKMAHRYLTSRHLPDSAIDLLDEAAATVQNKSKYGKNDESGLSAADKALMDGKWKQAAQLIAKEQELPVYKDSVTESDILTTLSRLSGIPVQKLTQTDAKKYLNLEAELHKRVIG
;
A
#
# COMPACT_ATOMS: atom_id res chain seq x y z
N LEU A 1 -17.18 26.74 -18.58
CA LEU A 1 -17.59 25.32 -18.82
C LEU A 1 -19.10 25.20 -19.15
N LYS A 2 -20.02 25.79 -18.38
CA LYS A 2 -21.48 25.65 -18.59
C LYS A 2 -21.98 25.99 -20.02
N PRO A 3 -21.53 27.10 -20.69
CA PRO A 3 -21.95 27.39 -22.05
C PRO A 3 -21.42 26.41 -23.11
N ALA A 4 -20.22 25.85 -22.92
CA ALA A 4 -19.62 24.87 -23.84
C ALA A 4 -20.27 23.50 -23.72
N LEU A 5 -20.61 23.10 -22.50
CA LEU A 5 -21.42 21.92 -22.21
C LEU A 5 -22.84 22.04 -22.76
N ALA A 6 -23.41 23.25 -22.71
CA ALA A 6 -24.74 23.51 -23.24
C ALA A 6 -24.84 23.33 -24.75
N ARG A 7 -23.77 23.67 -25.48
CA ARG A 7 -23.69 23.57 -26.94
C ARG A 7 -23.24 22.18 -27.42
N GLY A 8 -22.95 21.24 -26.52
CA GLY A 8 -22.48 19.90 -26.89
C GLY A 8 -21.08 19.87 -27.52
N THR A 9 -20.33 20.97 -27.48
CA THR A 9 -19.01 21.09 -28.06
C THR A 9 -17.92 20.46 -27.20
N LEU A 10 -18.21 20.16 -25.94
CA LEU A 10 -17.27 19.60 -24.98
C LEU A 10 -17.74 18.21 -24.52
N ARG A 11 -16.96 17.20 -24.83
CA ARG A 11 -17.12 15.85 -24.26
C ARG A 11 -16.24 15.76 -23.01
N THR A 12 -16.85 15.58 -21.85
CA THR A 12 -16.14 15.61 -20.58
C THR A 12 -16.55 14.42 -19.73
N VAL A 13 -15.58 13.75 -19.12
CA VAL A 13 -15.74 12.81 -18.03
C VAL A 13 -15.11 13.45 -16.79
N GLY A 14 -15.85 13.48 -15.69
CA GLY A 14 -15.37 13.99 -14.41
C GLY A 14 -15.42 12.88 -13.37
N ALA A 15 -14.46 12.89 -12.46
CA ALA A 15 -14.45 12.05 -11.28
C ALA A 15 -14.53 12.91 -10.02
N THR A 16 -15.32 12.49 -9.05
CA THR A 16 -15.53 13.18 -7.79
C THR A 16 -16.04 12.20 -6.73
N THR A 17 -16.03 12.60 -5.46
CA THR A 17 -16.63 11.80 -4.40
C THR A 17 -18.15 11.91 -4.40
N GLN A 18 -18.83 10.96 -3.73
CA GLN A 18 -20.29 11.00 -3.57
C GLN A 18 -20.75 12.29 -2.88
N GLU A 19 -20.04 12.71 -1.85
CA GLU A 19 -20.36 13.92 -1.08
C GLU A 19 -20.21 15.19 -1.92
N GLU A 20 -19.13 15.30 -2.67
CA GLU A 20 -18.89 16.44 -3.57
C GLU A 20 -19.90 16.48 -4.72
N TYR A 21 -20.24 15.31 -5.28
CA TYR A 21 -21.28 15.21 -6.29
C TYR A 21 -22.61 15.77 -5.77
N GLN A 22 -23.06 15.33 -4.59
CA GLN A 22 -24.30 15.80 -3.97
C GLN A 22 -24.26 17.30 -3.66
N LYS A 23 -23.09 17.77 -3.19
CA LYS A 23 -22.94 19.18 -2.79
C LYS A 23 -22.89 20.14 -3.98
N HIS A 24 -22.23 19.76 -5.06
CA HIS A 24 -21.86 20.67 -6.13
C HIS A 24 -22.50 20.37 -7.48
N ILE A 25 -22.80 19.11 -7.81
CA ILE A 25 -23.34 18.71 -9.12
C ILE A 25 -24.84 18.49 -9.05
N GLU A 26 -25.33 17.73 -8.09
CA GLU A 26 -26.74 17.36 -7.98
C GLU A 26 -27.66 18.56 -7.74
N LYS A 27 -27.20 19.53 -6.97
CA LYS A 27 -27.91 20.78 -6.68
C LYS A 27 -27.92 21.77 -7.85
N ASP A 28 -27.00 21.60 -8.82
CA ASP A 28 -26.94 22.46 -10.01
C ASP A 28 -27.73 21.82 -11.17
N ALA A 29 -28.97 22.29 -11.38
CA ALA A 29 -29.85 21.79 -12.44
C ALA A 29 -29.24 21.85 -13.84
N ALA A 30 -28.28 22.74 -14.10
CA ALA A 30 -27.59 22.85 -15.37
C ALA A 30 -26.53 21.75 -15.56
N LEU A 31 -25.89 21.28 -14.49
CA LEU A 31 -24.92 20.20 -14.52
C LEU A 31 -25.59 18.84 -14.41
N SER A 32 -26.50 18.66 -13.47
CA SER A 32 -27.17 17.37 -13.22
C SER A 32 -27.91 16.82 -14.44
N ARG A 33 -28.48 17.70 -15.30
CA ARG A 33 -29.16 17.30 -16.54
C ARG A 33 -28.18 16.93 -17.69
N ARG A 34 -26.88 17.22 -17.55
CA ARG A 34 -25.87 17.02 -18.60
C ARG A 34 -24.84 15.96 -18.28
N PHE A 35 -24.69 15.63 -17.02
CA PHE A 35 -23.81 14.56 -16.57
C PHE A 35 -24.65 13.37 -16.09
N ALA A 36 -24.47 12.23 -16.75
CA ALA A 36 -24.98 10.97 -16.24
C ALA A 36 -24.10 10.50 -15.08
N LYS A 37 -24.69 10.16 -13.94
CA LYS A 37 -23.99 9.63 -12.79
C LYS A 37 -23.64 8.16 -13.04
N VAL A 38 -22.38 7.82 -12.94
CA VAL A 38 -21.89 6.45 -12.90
C VAL A 38 -21.29 6.23 -11.51
N THR A 39 -21.96 5.43 -10.69
CA THR A 39 -21.44 5.10 -9.35
C THR A 39 -20.45 3.96 -9.47
N ILE A 40 -19.24 4.16 -8.92
CA ILE A 40 -18.22 3.14 -8.79
C ILE A 40 -18.26 2.69 -7.34
N GLU A 41 -18.56 1.42 -7.13
CA GLU A 41 -18.59 0.80 -5.81
C GLU A 41 -17.21 0.27 -5.43
N GLU A 42 -16.98 0.09 -4.13
CA GLU A 42 -15.77 -0.54 -3.62
C GLU A 42 -15.66 -1.98 -4.14
N PRO A 43 -14.50 -2.38 -4.67
CA PRO A 43 -14.31 -3.73 -5.19
C PRO A 43 -14.37 -4.77 -4.06
N SER A 44 -14.78 -5.99 -4.42
CA SER A 44 -14.72 -7.13 -3.51
C SER A 44 -13.27 -7.47 -3.12
N LEU A 45 -13.09 -8.23 -2.03
CA LEU A 45 -11.76 -8.72 -1.63
C LEU A 45 -11.05 -9.45 -2.77
N ALA A 46 -11.76 -10.32 -3.50
CA ALA A 46 -11.20 -11.07 -4.62
C ALA A 46 -10.74 -10.14 -5.76
N ASN A 47 -11.58 -9.19 -6.15
CA ASN A 47 -11.23 -8.22 -7.19
C ASN A 47 -10.06 -7.31 -6.74
N SER A 48 -10.01 -6.95 -5.46
CA SER A 48 -8.91 -6.16 -4.91
C SER A 48 -7.58 -6.91 -4.96
N ILE A 49 -7.58 -8.22 -4.69
CA ILE A 49 -6.39 -9.08 -4.85
C ILE A 49 -5.95 -9.10 -6.31
N GLU A 50 -6.86 -9.28 -7.26
CA GLU A 50 -6.54 -9.25 -8.70
C GLU A 50 -5.95 -7.90 -9.13
N ILE A 51 -6.51 -6.80 -8.65
CA ILE A 51 -5.99 -5.45 -8.90
C ILE A 51 -4.56 -5.33 -8.38
N LEU A 52 -4.31 -5.72 -7.13
CA LEU A 52 -2.97 -5.63 -6.55
C LEU A 52 -1.97 -6.57 -7.24
N GLN A 53 -2.39 -7.76 -7.66
CA GLN A 53 -1.55 -8.67 -8.45
C GLN A 53 -1.16 -8.04 -9.79
N GLY A 54 -2.10 -7.33 -10.44
CA GLY A 54 -1.81 -6.58 -11.67
C GLY A 54 -0.81 -5.43 -11.47
N LEU A 55 -0.81 -4.80 -10.29
CA LEU A 55 0.10 -3.71 -9.94
C LEU A 55 1.44 -4.18 -9.37
N LYS A 56 1.52 -5.43 -8.91
CA LYS A 56 2.68 -6.04 -8.24
C LYS A 56 3.99 -5.75 -8.97
N SER A 57 4.06 -6.04 -10.27
CA SER A 57 5.28 -5.85 -11.07
C SER A 57 5.75 -4.40 -11.15
N THR A 58 4.83 -3.44 -11.03
CA THR A 58 5.15 -2.00 -11.02
C THR A 58 5.79 -1.62 -9.70
N TYR A 59 5.25 -2.08 -8.58
CA TYR A 59 5.82 -1.83 -7.25
C TYR A 59 7.15 -2.56 -7.03
N GLU A 60 7.28 -3.80 -7.53
CA GLU A 60 8.54 -4.54 -7.51
C GLU A 60 9.67 -3.78 -8.22
N LYS A 61 9.38 -3.21 -9.40
CA LYS A 61 10.34 -2.39 -10.15
C LYS A 61 10.65 -1.07 -9.45
N HIS A 62 9.65 -0.44 -8.84
CA HIS A 62 9.82 0.85 -8.17
C HIS A 62 10.69 0.73 -6.92
N HIS A 63 10.41 -0.26 -6.09
CA HIS A 63 11.12 -0.47 -4.82
C HIS A 63 12.33 -1.40 -4.92
N HIS A 64 12.55 -2.04 -6.08
CA HIS A 64 13.62 -3.02 -6.30
C HIS A 64 13.57 -4.20 -5.31
N VAL A 65 12.37 -4.71 -5.03
CA VAL A 65 12.09 -5.85 -4.15
C VAL A 65 11.14 -6.82 -4.84
N GLN A 66 11.18 -8.09 -4.46
CA GLN A 66 10.12 -9.03 -4.84
C GLN A 66 8.94 -8.90 -3.89
N ILE A 67 7.74 -9.14 -4.37
CA ILE A 67 6.52 -9.18 -3.55
C ILE A 67 5.94 -10.58 -3.67
N THR A 68 5.75 -11.28 -2.57
CA THR A 68 5.12 -12.62 -2.59
C THR A 68 3.62 -12.50 -2.79
N ASP A 69 2.99 -13.55 -3.35
CA ASP A 69 1.54 -13.57 -3.53
C ASP A 69 0.82 -13.59 -2.17
N ASP A 70 1.39 -14.27 -1.19
CA ASP A 70 0.88 -14.27 0.20
C ASP A 70 0.91 -12.87 0.82
N ALA A 71 1.91 -12.04 0.47
CA ALA A 71 1.96 -10.65 0.92
C ALA A 71 0.84 -9.82 0.32
N VAL A 72 0.53 -10.01 -0.97
CA VAL A 72 -0.60 -9.34 -1.65
C VAL A 72 -1.93 -9.73 -0.99
N ASP A 73 -2.15 -11.02 -0.81
CA ASP A 73 -3.35 -11.55 -0.16
C ASP A 73 -3.53 -11.00 1.26
N THR A 74 -2.46 -11.01 2.04
CA THR A 74 -2.44 -10.50 3.40
C THR A 74 -2.68 -9.00 3.44
N ALA A 75 -2.06 -8.24 2.53
CA ALA A 75 -2.27 -6.79 2.45
C ALA A 75 -3.75 -6.44 2.25
N VAL A 76 -4.45 -7.10 1.32
CA VAL A 76 -5.88 -6.85 1.06
C VAL A 76 -6.74 -7.25 2.26
N LYS A 77 -6.55 -8.45 2.80
CA LYS A 77 -7.35 -8.97 3.93
C LYS A 77 -7.16 -8.12 5.20
N MET A 78 -5.93 -7.72 5.46
CA MET A 78 -5.60 -6.95 6.65
C MET A 78 -5.98 -5.47 6.52
N ALA A 79 -5.81 -4.87 5.34
CA ALA A 79 -6.26 -3.52 5.09
C ALA A 79 -7.78 -3.40 5.25
N HIS A 80 -8.55 -4.31 4.64
CA HIS A 80 -10.00 -4.34 4.79
C HIS A 80 -10.46 -4.45 6.25
N ARG A 81 -9.73 -5.22 7.06
CA ARG A 81 -10.11 -5.49 8.45
C ARG A 81 -9.69 -4.38 9.43
N TYR A 82 -8.55 -3.77 9.22
CA TYR A 82 -7.93 -2.88 10.20
C TYR A 82 -7.75 -1.44 9.74
N LEU A 83 -7.78 -1.16 8.44
CA LEU A 83 -7.64 0.19 7.88
C LEU A 83 -8.99 0.73 7.38
N THR A 84 -9.99 0.78 8.27
CA THR A 84 -11.38 1.15 7.95
C THR A 84 -11.58 2.62 7.58
N SER A 85 -10.55 3.46 7.74
CA SER A 85 -10.59 4.88 7.36
C SER A 85 -10.46 5.12 5.86
N ARG A 86 -10.06 4.11 5.10
CA ARG A 86 -9.89 4.15 3.63
C ARG A 86 -10.52 2.91 3.01
N HIS A 87 -10.99 3.05 1.79
CA HIS A 87 -11.61 1.96 1.03
C HIS A 87 -10.59 1.14 0.26
N LEU A 88 -10.96 -0.10 -0.07
CA LEU A 88 -10.24 -0.90 -1.04
C LEU A 88 -10.40 -0.31 -2.46
N PRO A 89 -9.40 -0.42 -3.35
CA PRO A 89 -8.10 -1.06 -3.14
C PRO A 89 -7.04 -0.16 -2.49
N ASP A 90 -7.28 1.14 -2.35
CA ASP A 90 -6.29 2.16 -1.94
C ASP A 90 -5.61 1.82 -0.61
N SER A 91 -6.39 1.40 0.40
CA SER A 91 -5.84 1.04 1.70
C SER A 91 -4.85 -0.14 1.64
N ALA A 92 -5.10 -1.09 0.75
CA ALA A 92 -4.21 -2.24 0.55
C ALA A 92 -2.98 -1.87 -0.29
N ILE A 93 -3.14 -1.00 -1.28
CA ILE A 93 -2.04 -0.44 -2.09
C ILE A 93 -1.09 0.34 -1.18
N ASP A 94 -1.60 1.24 -0.37
CA ASP A 94 -0.79 2.03 0.58
C ASP A 94 0.00 1.12 1.55
N LEU A 95 -0.66 0.07 2.06
CA LEU A 95 -0.01 -0.88 2.97
C LEU A 95 1.11 -1.66 2.28
N LEU A 96 0.90 -2.08 1.04
CA LEU A 96 1.88 -2.81 0.24
C LEU A 96 3.07 -1.92 -0.12
N ASP A 97 2.80 -0.67 -0.54
CA ASP A 97 3.80 0.33 -0.89
C ASP A 97 4.73 0.64 0.29
N GLU A 98 4.15 0.91 1.45
CA GLU A 98 4.87 1.20 2.69
C GLU A 98 5.71 0.00 3.18
N ALA A 99 5.18 -1.23 3.03
CA ALA A 99 5.93 -2.45 3.34
C ALA A 99 7.12 -2.64 2.38
N ALA A 100 6.90 -2.43 1.08
CA ALA A 100 7.95 -2.52 0.07
C ALA A 100 9.04 -1.48 0.30
N ALA A 101 8.68 -0.24 0.59
CA ALA A 101 9.62 0.82 0.97
C ALA A 101 10.43 0.47 2.22
N THR A 102 9.78 -0.13 3.22
CA THR A 102 10.45 -0.56 4.46
C THR A 102 11.48 -1.66 4.19
N VAL A 103 11.14 -2.66 3.37
CA VAL A 103 12.06 -3.75 2.99
C VAL A 103 13.22 -3.21 2.15
N GLN A 104 12.95 -2.33 1.17
CA GLN A 104 13.98 -1.66 0.39
C GLN A 104 14.96 -0.90 1.27
N ASN A 105 14.47 -0.13 2.24
CA ASN A 105 15.31 0.64 3.15
C ASN A 105 16.17 -0.28 4.04
N LYS A 106 15.59 -1.37 4.56
CA LYS A 106 16.37 -2.37 5.32
C LYS A 106 17.47 -2.99 4.47
N SER A 107 17.20 -3.24 3.17
CA SER A 107 18.20 -3.78 2.25
C SER A 107 19.33 -2.80 1.97
N LYS A 108 18.98 -1.53 1.73
CA LYS A 108 19.96 -0.48 1.43
C LYS A 108 20.79 -0.08 2.65
N TYR A 109 20.16 0.04 3.80
CA TYR A 109 20.77 0.59 5.01
C TYR A 109 21.06 -0.46 6.10
N GLY A 110 20.38 -1.61 6.08
CA GLY A 110 20.56 -2.69 7.07
C GLY A 110 21.85 -3.51 6.92
N LYS A 111 22.55 -3.38 5.78
CA LYS A 111 23.86 -4.03 5.52
C LYS A 111 25.04 -3.09 5.69
N ASN A 112 24.77 -1.85 6.05
CA ASN A 112 25.83 -0.90 6.29
C ASN A 112 26.36 -1.09 7.72
N ASP A 113 27.69 -1.21 7.86
CA ASP A 113 28.39 -1.00 9.12
C ASP A 113 27.87 0.28 9.78
N GLU A 114 28.14 0.50 11.05
CA GLU A 114 27.70 1.65 11.87
C GLU A 114 27.80 3.04 11.19
N SER A 115 28.44 3.15 10.02
CA SER A 115 28.61 4.38 9.22
C SER A 115 27.43 4.70 8.25
N GLY A 116 26.51 3.75 8.00
CA GLY A 116 25.38 3.97 7.06
C GLY A 116 25.75 4.17 5.58
N LEU A 117 27.01 3.98 5.19
CA LEU A 117 27.55 4.25 3.86
C LEU A 117 27.61 2.99 3.00
N SER A 118 27.13 3.06 1.74
CA SER A 118 27.27 1.94 0.78
C SER A 118 28.74 1.70 0.40
N ALA A 119 29.05 0.53 -0.18
CA ALA A 119 30.38 0.25 -0.68
C ALA A 119 30.82 1.26 -1.75
N ALA A 120 29.89 1.76 -2.56
CA ALA A 120 30.12 2.81 -3.54
C ALA A 120 30.42 4.16 -2.86
N ASP A 121 29.67 4.52 -1.82
CA ASP A 121 29.89 5.76 -1.05
C ASP A 121 31.26 5.75 -0.34
N LYS A 122 31.64 4.61 0.25
CA LYS A 122 32.97 4.42 0.85
C LYS A 122 34.10 4.58 -0.17
N ALA A 123 33.92 3.99 -1.38
CA ALA A 123 34.88 4.12 -2.46
C ALA A 123 34.98 5.57 -2.99
N LEU A 124 33.87 6.33 -2.98
CA LEU A 124 33.87 7.75 -3.32
C LEU A 124 34.61 8.58 -2.28
N MET A 125 34.38 8.33 -1.00
CA MET A 125 35.10 9.01 0.09
C MET A 125 36.61 8.72 0.10
N ASP A 126 36.98 7.49 -0.27
CA ASP A 126 38.38 7.09 -0.41
C ASP A 126 39.04 7.64 -1.69
N GLY A 127 38.31 8.43 -2.51
CA GLY A 127 38.84 8.97 -3.78
C GLY A 127 39.04 7.94 -4.89
N LYS A 128 38.46 6.73 -4.75
CA LYS A 128 38.55 5.62 -5.71
C LYS A 128 37.39 5.68 -6.76
N TRP A 129 37.35 6.76 -7.53
CA TRP A 129 36.27 7.06 -8.48
C TRP A 129 35.95 5.98 -9.50
N LYS A 130 37.02 5.28 -10.02
CA LYS A 130 36.82 4.19 -10.98
C LYS A 130 36.17 2.97 -10.32
N GLN A 131 36.51 2.67 -9.09
CA GLN A 131 35.91 1.57 -8.33
C GLN A 131 34.49 1.89 -7.91
N ALA A 132 34.22 3.12 -7.49
CA ALA A 132 32.87 3.59 -7.19
C ALA A 132 31.96 3.54 -8.43
N ALA A 133 32.45 4.00 -9.59
CA ALA A 133 31.69 3.92 -10.85
C ALA A 133 31.38 2.48 -11.27
N GLN A 134 32.31 1.54 -11.08
CA GLN A 134 32.09 0.12 -11.35
C GLN A 134 31.05 -0.50 -10.39
N LEU A 135 31.09 -0.11 -9.12
CA LEU A 135 30.10 -0.58 -8.13
C LEU A 135 28.70 -0.05 -8.44
N ILE A 136 28.58 1.24 -8.78
CA ILE A 136 27.32 1.87 -9.20
C ILE A 136 26.78 1.24 -10.49
N ALA A 137 27.65 1.01 -11.49
CA ALA A 137 27.26 0.35 -12.73
C ALA A 137 26.79 -1.09 -12.51
N LYS A 138 27.45 -1.82 -11.59
CA LYS A 138 27.05 -3.19 -11.23
C LYS A 138 25.75 -3.24 -10.44
N GLU A 139 25.41 -2.21 -9.69
CA GLU A 139 24.11 -2.06 -9.03
C GLU A 139 22.99 -1.74 -10.03
N GLN A 140 23.33 -1.15 -11.20
CA GLN A 140 22.38 -0.86 -12.28
C GLN A 140 22.17 -2.01 -13.28
N GLU A 141 23.09 -3.01 -13.33
CA GLU A 141 22.97 -4.18 -14.18
C GLU A 141 22.11 -5.26 -13.50
N LEU A 142 20.82 -5.27 -13.89
CA LEU A 142 19.76 -6.21 -13.57
C LEU A 142 19.19 -6.13 -12.14
N PRO A 143 17.87 -6.05 -12.01
CA PRO A 143 17.23 -6.11 -10.70
C PRO A 143 17.26 -7.58 -10.21
N VAL A 144 18.36 -8.03 -9.66
CA VAL A 144 18.34 -9.18 -8.77
C VAL A 144 17.75 -8.66 -7.46
N TYR A 145 16.43 -8.74 -7.36
CA TYR A 145 15.71 -8.45 -6.12
C TYR A 145 16.17 -9.46 -5.07
N LYS A 146 17.11 -9.04 -4.21
CA LYS A 146 17.66 -9.89 -3.15
C LYS A 146 16.71 -10.07 -1.97
N ASP A 147 15.80 -9.14 -1.82
CA ASP A 147 14.89 -9.08 -0.69
C ASP A 147 13.44 -9.17 -1.17
N SER A 148 12.64 -9.92 -0.44
CA SER A 148 11.22 -10.12 -0.74
C SER A 148 10.34 -9.58 0.37
N VAL A 149 9.26 -8.92 -0.02
CA VAL A 149 8.17 -8.53 0.87
C VAL A 149 7.33 -9.77 1.16
N THR A 150 7.25 -10.12 2.42
CA THR A 150 6.52 -11.30 2.92
C THR A 150 5.30 -10.88 3.73
N GLU A 151 4.45 -11.84 4.06
CA GLU A 151 3.32 -11.65 4.99
C GLU A 151 3.76 -10.98 6.30
N SER A 152 4.92 -11.38 6.85
CA SER A 152 5.41 -10.81 8.12
C SER A 152 5.77 -9.32 8.01
N ASP A 153 6.23 -8.86 6.84
CA ASP A 153 6.54 -7.45 6.60
C ASP A 153 5.25 -6.62 6.50
N ILE A 154 4.22 -7.17 5.87
CA ILE A 154 2.88 -6.57 5.82
C ILE A 154 2.31 -6.41 7.24
N LEU A 155 2.34 -7.47 8.06
CA LEU A 155 1.83 -7.43 9.43
C LEU A 155 2.61 -6.45 10.32
N THR A 156 3.93 -6.39 10.15
CA THR A 156 4.78 -5.44 10.89
C THR A 156 4.46 -4.00 10.50
N THR A 157 4.29 -3.74 9.21
CA THR A 157 3.92 -2.41 8.69
C THR A 157 2.53 -2.01 9.17
N LEU A 158 1.56 -2.91 9.08
CA LEU A 158 0.21 -2.68 9.59
C LEU A 158 0.20 -2.39 11.10
N SER A 159 0.98 -3.14 11.88
CA SER A 159 1.11 -2.91 13.33
C SER A 159 1.61 -1.50 13.63
N ARG A 160 2.55 -1.00 12.83
CA ARG A 160 3.07 0.37 12.95
C ARG A 160 2.01 1.42 12.57
N LEU A 161 1.27 1.18 11.48
CA LEU A 161 0.24 2.12 11.00
C LEU A 161 -1.01 2.15 11.90
N SER A 162 -1.45 0.99 12.37
CA SER A 162 -2.68 0.86 13.17
C SER A 162 -2.45 0.97 14.67
N GLY A 163 -1.20 0.85 15.14
CA GLY A 163 -0.86 0.76 16.56
C GLY A 163 -1.25 -0.57 17.22
N ILE A 164 -1.70 -1.57 16.45
CA ILE A 164 -2.12 -2.88 16.97
C ILE A 164 -0.93 -3.83 16.97
N PRO A 165 -0.54 -4.45 18.10
CA PRO A 165 0.58 -5.39 18.14
C PRO A 165 0.42 -6.56 17.17
N VAL A 166 1.51 -6.99 16.51
CA VAL A 166 1.52 -8.08 15.51
C VAL A 166 0.89 -9.36 16.06
N GLN A 167 1.15 -9.71 17.33
CA GLN A 167 0.59 -10.90 17.97
C GLN A 167 -0.96 -10.90 17.99
N LYS A 168 -1.58 -9.72 18.02
CA LYS A 168 -3.04 -9.59 17.93
C LYS A 168 -3.56 -9.69 16.51
N LEU A 169 -2.75 -9.35 15.52
CA LEU A 169 -3.08 -9.43 14.09
C LEU A 169 -3.06 -10.88 13.59
N THR A 170 -2.15 -11.69 14.11
CA THR A 170 -1.97 -13.10 13.72
C THR A 170 -2.91 -14.08 14.43
N GLN A 171 -3.58 -13.65 15.51
CA GLN A 171 -4.54 -14.50 16.19
C GLN A 171 -5.80 -14.73 15.34
N THR A 172 -6.08 -15.98 15.00
CA THR A 172 -7.35 -16.38 14.39
C THR A 172 -8.51 -16.03 15.32
N ASP A 173 -9.66 -15.66 14.75
CA ASP A 173 -10.83 -15.28 15.55
C ASP A 173 -11.26 -16.40 16.50
N ALA A 174 -11.12 -17.66 16.09
CA ALA A 174 -11.38 -18.82 16.95
C ALA A 174 -10.53 -18.81 18.23
N LYS A 175 -9.23 -18.47 18.14
CA LYS A 175 -8.37 -18.35 19.33
C LYS A 175 -8.72 -17.14 20.20
N LYS A 176 -9.18 -16.04 19.59
CA LYS A 176 -9.66 -14.88 20.34
C LYS A 176 -10.90 -15.21 21.16
N TYR A 177 -11.86 -15.94 20.56
CA TYR A 177 -13.08 -16.33 21.27
C TYR A 177 -12.81 -17.34 22.40
N LEU A 178 -11.91 -18.30 22.17
CA LEU A 178 -11.52 -19.25 23.23
C LEU A 178 -10.81 -18.58 24.42
N ASN A 179 -10.03 -17.54 24.16
CA ASN A 179 -9.33 -16.81 25.22
C ASN A 179 -10.21 -15.72 25.88
N LEU A 180 -11.26 -15.26 25.18
CA LEU A 180 -12.14 -14.21 25.69
C LEU A 180 -12.85 -14.62 26.98
N GLU A 181 -13.33 -15.85 27.04
CA GLU A 181 -14.00 -16.42 28.21
C GLU A 181 -13.06 -16.48 29.40
N ALA A 182 -11.82 -16.93 29.20
CA ALA A 182 -10.79 -16.98 30.24
C ALA A 182 -10.33 -15.58 30.71
N GLU A 183 -10.29 -14.59 29.81
CA GLU A 183 -9.97 -13.19 30.17
C GLU A 183 -11.15 -12.49 30.87
N LEU A 184 -12.38 -12.76 30.45
CA LEU A 184 -13.58 -12.23 31.10
C LEU A 184 -13.70 -12.77 32.52
N HIS A 185 -13.47 -14.06 32.75
CA HIS A 185 -13.47 -14.64 34.12
C HIS A 185 -12.39 -14.04 35.04
N LYS A 186 -11.30 -13.50 34.50
CA LYS A 186 -10.28 -12.80 35.32
C LYS A 186 -10.69 -11.39 35.72
N ARG A 187 -11.58 -10.76 34.96
CA ARG A 187 -12.00 -9.36 35.17
C ARG A 187 -13.37 -9.22 35.82
N VAL A 188 -14.23 -10.21 35.66
CA VAL A 188 -15.57 -10.25 36.24
C VAL A 188 -15.51 -11.23 37.42
N ILE A 189 -15.28 -10.68 38.60
CA ILE A 189 -15.46 -11.39 39.88
C ILE A 189 -16.91 -11.13 40.28
N GLY A 190 -17.78 -12.10 40.07
CA GLY A 190 -19.16 -12.11 40.50
C GLY A 190 -19.49 -13.42 41.16
#